data_99b4bcf4c715f74bef0c7c6295e6cafe
#
_entry.id   99b4bcf4c715f74bef0c7c6295e6cafe
#
_cell.length_a   1.000
_cell.length_b   1.000
_cell.length_c   1.000
_cell.angle_alpha   90.00
_cell.angle_beta   90.00
_cell.angle_gamma   90.00
#
_symmetry.space_group_name_H-M   'P 1'
#
loop_
_entity.id
_entity.type
_entity.pdbx_description
1 polymer ?
#
loop_
_entity_poly.entity_id
_entity_poly.type
_entity_poly.pdbx_seq_one_letter_code
_entity_poly.pdbx_strand_id
1 'polypeptide(L)'
;MEEISVLGARVWITADKTFPGGFAVTKFPADSDAIDIQEIQISNAEMGVNGDLITWRTAVPQSLSISVIPGSDEDKNLQILLDRNRAAKGRMYEQDNITIVVTLNNGETHTFSNCIIMSGELGYSLSSQGKIRTKRYGFMSEQFV
;
A
#
# COMPACT_ATOMS: atom_id res chain seq x y z
N MET A 1 16.21 -1.09 -25.23
CA MET A 1 14.97 -1.79 -24.84
C MET A 1 14.65 -1.47 -23.39
N GLU A 2 13.46 -1.04 -23.13
CA GLU A 2 13.02 -0.81 -21.77
C GLU A 2 12.50 -2.11 -21.17
N GLU A 3 12.87 -2.36 -19.93
CA GLU A 3 12.42 -3.55 -19.23
C GLU A 3 11.44 -3.16 -18.13
N ILE A 4 10.27 -3.78 -18.14
CA ILE A 4 9.21 -3.57 -17.14
C ILE A 4 9.01 -4.85 -16.32
N SER A 5 9.98 -5.16 -15.50
CA SER A 5 10.00 -6.38 -14.71
C SER A 5 9.87 -6.07 -13.22
N VAL A 6 9.14 -6.91 -12.48
CA VAL A 6 9.10 -6.84 -11.02
C VAL A 6 10.32 -7.50 -10.38
N LEU A 7 11.14 -8.18 -11.17
CA LEU A 7 12.35 -8.80 -10.66
C LEU A 7 13.30 -7.70 -10.16
N GLY A 8 13.74 -7.81 -8.92
CA GLY A 8 14.61 -6.82 -8.29
C GLY A 8 13.89 -5.61 -7.70
N ALA A 9 12.57 -5.55 -7.80
CA ALA A 9 11.80 -4.49 -7.15
C ALA A 9 11.88 -4.62 -5.63
N ARG A 10 11.94 -3.48 -4.95
CA ARG A 10 11.92 -3.48 -3.49
C ARG A 10 11.10 -2.30 -2.98
N VAL A 11 10.48 -2.50 -1.84
CA VAL A 11 9.68 -1.50 -1.17
C VAL A 11 10.30 -1.21 0.18
N TRP A 12 10.50 0.05 0.49
CA TRP A 12 10.99 0.48 1.81
C TRP A 12 9.88 1.22 2.52
N ILE A 13 9.52 0.75 3.70
CA ILE A 13 8.43 1.33 4.49
C ILE A 13 9.02 1.92 5.78
N THR A 14 8.69 3.18 6.04
CA THR A 14 9.10 3.88 7.25
C THR A 14 7.84 4.37 7.97
N ALA A 15 7.74 4.06 9.25
CA ALA A 15 6.67 4.54 10.12
C ALA A 15 7.31 5.31 11.28
N ASP A 16 6.93 6.56 11.46
CA ASP A 16 7.64 7.47 12.36
C ASP A 16 7.67 7.03 13.83
N LYS A 17 6.66 6.30 14.28
CA LYS A 17 6.56 5.83 15.67
C LYS A 17 6.89 4.36 15.83
N THR A 18 6.37 3.51 14.95
CA THR A 18 6.50 2.06 15.07
C THR A 18 7.81 1.53 14.46
N PHE A 19 8.21 2.04 13.31
CA PHE A 19 9.43 1.64 12.62
C PHE A 19 10.20 2.87 12.11
N PRO A 20 10.80 3.66 13.02
CA PRO A 20 11.50 4.89 12.59
C PRO A 20 12.70 4.60 11.70
N GLY A 21 13.32 3.44 11.84
CA GLY A 21 14.42 3.02 10.96
C GLY A 21 13.96 2.39 9.66
N GLY A 22 12.69 2.09 9.54
CA GLY A 22 12.13 1.47 8.34
C GLY A 22 12.45 0.00 8.19
N PHE A 23 11.81 -0.64 7.23
CA PHE A 23 12.10 -2.02 6.85
C PHE A 23 11.81 -2.21 5.35
N ALA A 24 12.48 -3.20 4.76
CA ALA A 24 12.33 -3.49 3.34
C ALA A 24 11.32 -4.63 3.12
N VAL A 25 10.55 -4.53 2.04
CA VAL A 25 9.68 -5.61 1.57
C VAL A 25 10.19 -6.03 0.20
N THR A 26 10.70 -7.25 0.12
CA THR A 26 11.28 -7.80 -1.11
C THR A 26 10.72 -9.17 -1.48
N LYS A 27 10.06 -9.84 -0.54
CA LYS A 27 9.54 -11.20 -0.75
C LYS A 27 8.08 -11.14 -1.19
N PHE A 28 7.90 -10.96 -2.48
CA PHE A 28 6.57 -10.87 -3.07
C PHE A 28 6.09 -12.26 -3.51
N PRO A 29 4.79 -12.55 -3.34
CA PRO A 29 4.25 -13.83 -3.77
C PRO A 29 4.15 -13.91 -5.29
N ALA A 30 4.17 -15.14 -5.81
CA ALA A 30 4.05 -15.37 -7.25
C ALA A 30 2.59 -15.37 -7.73
N ASP A 31 1.65 -15.55 -6.82
CA ASP A 31 0.23 -15.71 -7.14
C ASP A 31 -0.61 -14.43 -6.98
N SER A 32 0.02 -13.31 -6.66
CA SER A 32 -0.66 -12.04 -6.46
C SER A 32 0.22 -10.89 -6.95
N ASP A 33 -0.40 -9.77 -7.23
CA ASP A 33 0.32 -8.56 -7.59
C ASP A 33 1.15 -8.09 -6.39
N ALA A 34 2.43 -7.83 -6.62
CA ALA A 34 3.34 -7.38 -5.57
C ALA A 34 2.87 -6.03 -5.00
N ILE A 35 2.59 -5.10 -5.88
CA ILE A 35 2.06 -3.79 -5.53
C ILE A 35 0.92 -3.50 -6.48
N ASP A 36 -0.24 -3.15 -5.92
CA ASP A 36 -1.41 -2.80 -6.69
C ASP A 36 -1.78 -1.36 -6.38
N ILE A 37 -1.67 -0.50 -7.38
CA ILE A 37 -1.98 0.92 -7.25
C ILE A 37 -3.34 1.16 -7.88
N GLN A 38 -4.27 1.68 -7.08
CA GLN A 38 -5.63 1.90 -7.53
C GLN A 38 -5.71 3.12 -8.45
N GLU A 39 -6.60 3.03 -9.40
CA GLU A 39 -6.94 4.15 -10.28
C GLU A 39 -7.58 5.27 -9.47
N ILE A 40 -7.22 6.53 -9.76
CA ILE A 40 -7.84 7.69 -9.13
C ILE A 40 -8.61 8.51 -10.15
N GLN A 41 -9.73 9.07 -9.72
CA GLN A 41 -10.54 9.95 -10.54
C GLN A 41 -10.32 11.38 -10.07
N ILE A 42 -9.59 12.16 -10.85
CA ILE A 42 -9.17 13.53 -10.47
C ILE A 42 -10.13 14.61 -10.94
N SER A 43 -11.02 14.29 -11.88
CA SER A 43 -11.95 15.26 -12.41
C SER A 43 -13.28 14.59 -12.72
N ASN A 44 -14.32 15.42 -12.70
CA ASN A 44 -15.65 15.02 -13.11
C ASN A 44 -16.13 15.98 -14.21
N ALA A 45 -17.01 15.50 -15.04
CA ALA A 45 -17.56 16.29 -16.13
C ALA A 45 -19.05 16.01 -16.26
N GLU A 46 -19.79 17.05 -16.65
CA GLU A 46 -21.21 16.97 -16.83
C GLU A 46 -21.60 17.84 -18.02
N MET A 47 -22.56 17.39 -18.80
CA MET A 47 -23.05 18.15 -19.94
C MET A 47 -24.16 19.07 -19.50
N GLY A 48 -23.98 20.37 -19.75
CA GLY A 48 -25.02 21.35 -19.50
C GLY A 48 -26.16 21.24 -20.50
N VAL A 49 -27.28 21.89 -20.19
CA VAL A 49 -28.51 21.81 -21.00
C VAL A 49 -28.25 22.33 -22.43
N ASN A 50 -27.37 23.33 -22.57
CA ASN A 50 -27.04 23.92 -23.85
C ASN A 50 -25.92 23.19 -24.61
N GLY A 51 -25.46 22.06 -24.12
CA GLY A 51 -24.40 21.28 -24.75
C GLY A 51 -22.99 21.67 -24.35
N ASP A 52 -22.83 22.54 -23.37
CA ASP A 52 -21.51 22.90 -22.84
C ASP A 52 -21.03 21.88 -21.83
N LEU A 53 -19.74 21.55 -21.88
CA LEU A 53 -19.14 20.64 -20.93
C LEU A 53 -18.71 21.41 -19.69
N ILE A 54 -19.24 21.01 -18.55
CA ILE A 54 -18.89 21.57 -17.23
C ILE A 54 -17.99 20.59 -16.53
N THR A 55 -16.82 21.06 -16.07
CA THR A 55 -15.84 20.20 -15.41
C THR A 55 -15.45 20.78 -14.05
N TRP A 56 -15.11 19.88 -13.12
CA TRP A 56 -14.54 20.27 -11.83
C TRP A 56 -13.52 19.23 -11.40
N ARG A 57 -12.60 19.65 -10.54
CA ARG A 57 -11.52 18.80 -10.05
C ARG A 57 -11.60 18.65 -8.53
N THR A 58 -11.25 17.47 -8.07
CA THR A 58 -11.26 17.14 -6.65
C THR A 58 -9.92 16.53 -6.29
N ALA A 59 -9.37 16.94 -5.14
CA ALA A 59 -8.19 16.28 -4.59
C ALA A 59 -8.60 14.91 -4.04
N VAL A 60 -7.90 13.86 -4.47
CA VAL A 60 -8.21 12.50 -4.03
C VAL A 60 -6.94 11.81 -3.52
N PRO A 61 -7.06 10.98 -2.49
CA PRO A 61 -5.93 10.20 -2.01
C PRO A 61 -5.62 9.05 -2.96
N GLN A 62 -4.38 8.57 -2.93
CA GLN A 62 -3.95 7.42 -3.69
C GLN A 62 -4.02 6.18 -2.81
N SER A 63 -4.81 5.21 -3.20
CA SER A 63 -4.87 3.92 -2.53
C SER A 63 -3.90 2.95 -3.20
N LEU A 64 -3.20 2.18 -2.39
CA LEU A 64 -2.31 1.14 -2.88
C LEU A 64 -2.33 -0.05 -1.93
N SER A 65 -1.97 -1.21 -2.43
CA SER A 65 -1.86 -2.40 -1.62
C SER A 65 -0.56 -3.14 -1.93
N ILE A 66 -0.03 -3.82 -0.92
CA ILE A 66 1.20 -4.58 -1.01
C ILE A 66 0.90 -6.01 -0.59
N SER A 67 1.29 -6.97 -1.41
CA SER A 67 1.13 -8.39 -1.12
C SER A 67 2.45 -8.96 -0.63
N VAL A 68 2.41 -9.79 0.39
CA VAL A 68 3.60 -10.40 0.98
C VAL A 68 3.40 -11.89 1.18
N ILE A 69 4.51 -12.62 1.25
CA ILE A 69 4.50 -14.05 1.58
C ILE A 69 4.20 -14.18 3.06
N PRO A 70 3.16 -14.95 3.44
CA PRO A 70 2.80 -15.11 4.85
C PRO A 70 3.92 -15.79 5.64
N GLY A 71 4.13 -15.32 6.87
CA GLY A 71 5.14 -15.86 7.76
C GLY A 71 6.54 -15.32 7.55
N SER A 72 6.77 -14.47 6.56
CA SER A 72 8.05 -13.81 6.38
C SER A 72 8.27 -12.73 7.44
N ASP A 73 9.52 -12.31 7.64
CA ASP A 73 9.83 -11.23 8.58
C ASP A 73 9.11 -9.95 8.20
N GLU A 74 8.97 -9.69 6.92
CA GLU A 74 8.27 -8.54 6.37
C GLU A 74 6.79 -8.57 6.72
N ASP A 75 6.16 -9.74 6.59
CA ASP A 75 4.78 -9.94 6.99
C ASP A 75 4.57 -9.67 8.47
N LYS A 76 5.48 -10.15 9.32
CA LYS A 76 5.42 -9.91 10.76
C LYS A 76 5.53 -8.42 11.08
N ASN A 77 6.42 -7.71 10.40
CA ASN A 77 6.57 -6.26 10.57
C ASN A 77 5.31 -5.50 10.15
N LEU A 78 4.72 -5.89 9.03
CA LEU A 78 3.48 -5.28 8.57
C LEU A 78 2.31 -5.59 9.50
N GLN A 79 2.27 -6.77 10.07
CA GLN A 79 1.25 -7.14 11.04
C GLN A 79 1.38 -6.32 12.33
N ILE A 80 2.61 -6.08 12.79
CA ILE A 80 2.86 -5.22 13.95
C ILE A 80 2.40 -3.79 13.64
N LEU A 81 2.71 -3.29 12.45
CA LEU A 81 2.30 -1.95 12.03
C LEU A 81 0.78 -1.83 12.00
N LEU A 82 0.10 -2.81 11.42
CA LEU A 82 -1.36 -2.83 11.35
C LEU A 82 -1.98 -2.86 12.75
N ASP A 83 -1.46 -3.71 13.64
CA ASP A 83 -1.98 -3.86 14.99
C ASP A 83 -1.77 -2.59 15.83
N ARG A 84 -0.62 -1.93 15.69
CA ARG A 84 -0.33 -0.69 16.41
C ARG A 84 -1.23 0.46 16.00
N ASN A 85 -1.64 0.49 14.75
CA ASN A 85 -2.50 1.55 14.20
C ASN A 85 -3.98 1.21 14.32
N ARG A 86 -4.32 0.07 14.90
CA ARG A 86 -5.69 -0.39 15.06
C ARG A 86 -6.29 0.07 16.37
N ALA A 87 -7.45 0.71 16.31
CA ALA A 87 -8.21 1.05 17.49
C ALA A 87 -8.86 -0.22 18.06
N ALA A 88 -8.80 -0.38 19.38
CA ALA A 88 -9.41 -1.51 20.06
C ALA A 88 -9.89 -1.09 21.45
N LYS A 89 -10.79 -1.86 22.04
CA LYS A 89 -11.34 -1.59 23.36
C LYS A 89 -10.22 -1.61 24.41
N GLY A 90 -10.16 -0.56 25.23
CA GLY A 90 -9.17 -0.45 26.29
C GLY A 90 -7.75 -0.19 25.82
N ARG A 91 -7.59 0.27 24.59
CA ARG A 91 -6.30 0.42 23.96
C ARG A 91 -6.24 1.71 23.14
N MET A 92 -5.15 2.44 23.25
CA MET A 92 -4.88 3.57 22.39
C MET A 92 -4.13 3.12 21.13
N TYR A 93 -4.54 3.64 19.99
CA TYR A 93 -3.85 3.37 18.74
C TYR A 93 -2.74 4.39 18.51
N GLU A 94 -1.68 3.95 17.81
CA GLU A 94 -0.68 4.86 17.29
C GLU A 94 -1.16 5.40 15.96
N GLN A 95 -0.83 6.64 15.66
CA GLN A 95 -1.10 7.22 14.35
C GLN A 95 0.23 7.47 13.67
N ASP A 96 0.71 6.47 12.96
CA ASP A 96 1.96 6.56 12.24
C ASP A 96 1.81 7.33 10.95
N ASN A 97 2.77 8.20 10.68
CA ASN A 97 2.94 8.81 9.37
C ASN A 97 3.88 7.89 8.58
N ILE A 98 3.34 7.22 7.60
CA ILE A 98 4.05 6.19 6.87
C ILE A 98 4.56 6.74 5.55
N THR A 99 5.80 6.41 5.22
CA THR A 99 6.39 6.72 3.92
C THR A 99 6.75 5.43 3.23
N ILE A 100 6.30 5.27 1.99
CA ILE A 100 6.54 4.08 1.18
C ILE A 100 7.36 4.48 -0.02
N VAL A 101 8.54 3.87 -0.17
CA VAL A 101 9.44 4.11 -1.31
C VAL A 101 9.53 2.83 -2.13
N VAL A 102 9.13 2.92 -3.38
CA VAL A 102 9.19 1.79 -4.31
C VAL A 102 10.34 2.01 -5.27
N THR A 103 11.29 1.09 -5.27
CA THR A 103 12.45 1.13 -6.18
C THR A 103 12.32 0.01 -7.19
N LEU A 104 12.34 0.36 -8.46
CA LEU A 104 12.25 -0.59 -9.55
C LEU A 104 13.63 -1.03 -10.02
N ASN A 105 13.69 -2.13 -10.77
CA ASN A 105 14.93 -2.69 -11.27
C ASN A 105 15.71 -1.73 -12.18
N ASN A 106 15.02 -0.87 -12.89
CA ASN A 106 15.66 0.11 -13.79
C ASN A 106 16.19 1.35 -13.06
N GLY A 107 16.09 1.40 -11.75
CA GLY A 107 16.55 2.53 -10.93
C GLY A 107 15.50 3.59 -10.66
N GLU A 108 14.31 3.49 -11.24
CA GLU A 108 13.23 4.41 -10.94
C GLU A 108 12.77 4.23 -9.49
N THR A 109 12.49 5.35 -8.85
CA THR A 109 12.05 5.38 -7.45
C THR A 109 10.79 6.25 -7.36
N HIS A 110 9.76 5.70 -6.73
CA HIS A 110 8.52 6.41 -6.47
C HIS A 110 8.27 6.45 -4.99
N THR A 111 7.89 7.61 -4.48
CA THR A 111 7.67 7.80 -3.05
C THR A 111 6.22 8.20 -2.80
N PHE A 112 5.57 7.46 -1.91
CA PHE A 112 4.25 7.79 -1.40
C PHE A 112 4.44 8.31 0.02
N SER A 113 4.12 9.58 0.25
CA SER A 113 4.30 10.20 1.57
C SER A 113 2.97 10.47 2.23
N ASN A 114 3.00 10.69 3.53
CA ASN A 114 1.83 10.91 4.36
C ASN A 114 0.81 9.78 4.18
N CYS A 115 1.29 8.54 4.27
CA CYS A 115 0.45 7.36 4.13
C CYS A 115 -0.09 6.93 5.49
N ILE A 116 -1.25 6.28 5.45
CA ILE A 116 -1.80 5.55 6.59
C ILE A 116 -2.06 4.12 6.16
N ILE A 117 -1.98 3.21 7.11
CA ILE A 117 -2.37 1.82 6.88
C ILE A 117 -3.88 1.70 7.08
N MET A 118 -4.56 1.16 6.09
CA MET A 118 -6.02 1.11 6.06
C MET A 118 -6.58 -0.27 6.36
N SER A 119 -5.91 -1.30 5.90
CA SER A 119 -6.44 -2.67 5.98
C SER A 119 -5.33 -3.70 5.94
N GLY A 120 -5.66 -4.90 6.37
CA GLY A 120 -4.73 -6.02 6.37
C GLY A 120 -5.32 -7.17 7.17
N GLU A 121 -4.52 -8.21 7.36
CA GLU A 121 -4.92 -9.40 8.11
C GLU A 121 -4.04 -9.57 9.34
N LEU A 122 -4.67 -9.77 10.50
CA LEU A 122 -3.98 -9.98 11.78
C LEU A 122 -3.74 -11.46 12.08
N GLY A 123 -3.65 -12.28 11.12
CA GLY A 123 -3.44 -13.70 11.29
C GLY A 123 -3.27 -14.33 9.94
N TYR A 124 -3.41 -15.64 9.88
CA TYR A 124 -3.26 -16.36 8.63
C TYR A 124 -4.59 -16.93 8.18
N SER A 125 -4.92 -16.71 6.91
CA SER A 125 -6.07 -17.34 6.29
C SER A 125 -5.61 -18.67 5.69
N LEU A 126 -6.31 -19.75 6.03
CA LEU A 126 -5.99 -21.09 5.57
C LEU A 126 -6.87 -21.43 4.36
N SER A 127 -6.26 -21.85 3.28
CA SER A 127 -7.01 -22.24 2.09
C SER A 127 -7.38 -23.72 2.14
N SER A 128 -8.44 -24.09 1.42
CA SER A 128 -8.84 -25.50 1.28
C SER A 128 -7.81 -26.35 0.53
N GLN A 129 -6.85 -25.68 -0.13
CA GLN A 129 -5.77 -26.38 -0.87
C GLN A 129 -4.55 -26.69 0.01
N GLY A 130 -4.65 -26.48 1.32
CA GLY A 130 -3.61 -26.87 2.25
C GLY A 130 -2.46 -25.89 2.42
N LYS A 131 -2.55 -24.69 1.88
CA LYS A 131 -1.52 -23.66 2.07
C LYS A 131 -2.09 -22.44 2.76
N ILE A 132 -1.22 -21.64 3.37
CA ILE A 132 -1.58 -20.35 3.95
C ILE A 132 -1.76 -19.35 2.79
N ARG A 133 -2.86 -18.61 2.82
CA ARG A 133 -3.16 -17.66 1.76
C ARG A 133 -2.21 -16.45 1.82
N THR A 134 -1.89 -15.92 0.65
CA THR A 134 -1.12 -14.68 0.51
C THR A 134 -1.81 -13.54 1.25
N LYS A 135 -1.02 -12.77 1.99
CA LYS A 135 -1.53 -11.62 2.75
C LYS A 135 -1.37 -10.34 1.95
N ARG A 136 -2.34 -9.47 2.11
CA ARG A 136 -2.35 -8.18 1.45
C ARG A 136 -2.62 -7.09 2.47
N TYR A 137 -1.84 -6.01 2.39
CA TYR A 137 -1.99 -4.83 3.25
C TYR A 137 -2.32 -3.63 2.38
N GLY A 138 -3.33 -2.87 2.80
CA GLY A 138 -3.79 -1.69 2.08
C GLY A 138 -3.35 -0.40 2.75
N PHE A 139 -2.92 0.55 1.94
CA PHE A 139 -2.47 1.86 2.39
C PHE A 139 -3.16 2.94 1.59
N MET A 140 -3.22 4.14 2.16
CA MET A 140 -3.73 5.31 1.47
C MET A 140 -2.74 6.45 1.64
N SER A 141 -2.34 7.06 0.53
CA SER A 141 -1.34 8.12 0.50
C SER A 141 -1.99 9.45 0.17
N GLU A 142 -1.54 10.49 0.86
CA GLU A 142 -1.95 11.87 0.56
C GLU A 142 -1.18 12.42 -0.62
N GLN A 143 0.10 12.06 -0.77
CA GLN A 143 0.97 12.61 -1.79
C GLN A 143 1.78 11.52 -2.48
N PHE A 144 1.92 11.68 -3.79
CA PHE A 144 2.84 10.90 -4.62
C PHE A 144 3.94 11.80 -5.15
N VAL A 145 5.17 11.35 -5.00
CA VAL A 145 6.34 12.10 -5.45
C VAL A 145 7.21 11.28 -6.37
#